data_20d86f598f82f92a69748e971fc0347c
#
_entry.id   20d86f598f82f92a69748e971fc0347c
#
_cell.length_a   1.000
_cell.length_b   1.000
_cell.length_c   1.000
_cell.angle_alpha   90.00
_cell.angle_beta   90.00
_cell.angle_gamma   90.00
#
_symmetry.space_group_name_H-M   'P 1'
#
loop_
_entity.id
_entity.type
_entity.pdbx_description
1 polymer ?
#
loop_
_entity_poly.entity_id
_entity_poly.type
_entity_poly.pdbx_seq_one_letter_code
_entity_poly.pdbx_strand_id
1 'polypeptide(L)'
;PMGPVNYPTVDAFLAGGVPEVMLHLRELGLLHEDVMTVTGSTLGENLDWWKDSERRASCRKQLQEIDNLDPDEVIFSPDRAKAKGIGSTVTFPVGNIAPEGAVVKSTAIDPSVISPDHVFRHTAKVKVFTSEKAAIAALKEKGRIQAGDIMVVIGGGPLGTGMEETYQLTSALKNLPFGKHVSLITDARFSGVSTGACFGHVGPEALAGG
;
A
#
# COMPACT_ATOMS: atom_id res chain seq x y z
N PRO A 1 3.59 -0.96 -8.82
CA PRO A 1 2.79 -1.53 -9.89
C PRO A 1 1.84 -2.59 -9.37
N MET A 2 0.75 -2.17 -8.78
CA MET A 2 -0.30 -3.01 -8.22
C MET A 2 -1.68 -2.40 -8.49
N GLY A 3 -1.73 -1.48 -9.44
CA GLY A 3 -2.97 -0.90 -9.93
C GLY A 3 -3.51 -1.69 -11.14
N PRO A 4 -4.71 -1.34 -11.62
CA PRO A 4 -5.33 -1.99 -12.78
C PRO A 4 -4.55 -1.79 -14.08
N VAL A 5 -3.69 -0.77 -14.14
CA VAL A 5 -2.76 -0.51 -15.25
C VAL A 5 -1.36 -0.27 -14.69
N ASN A 6 -0.36 -0.77 -15.38
CA ASN A 6 1.01 -0.78 -14.92
C ASN A 6 1.80 0.34 -15.63
N TYR A 7 1.75 1.55 -15.07
CA TYR A 7 2.56 2.66 -15.55
C TYR A 7 3.93 2.68 -14.85
N PRO A 8 5.05 2.80 -15.56
CA PRO A 8 6.36 3.02 -14.95
C PRO A 8 6.42 4.39 -14.25
N THR A 9 7.37 4.54 -13.34
CA THR A 9 7.55 5.79 -12.56
C THR A 9 7.81 7.00 -13.44
N VAL A 10 8.41 6.80 -14.61
CA VAL A 10 8.65 7.88 -15.58
C VAL A 10 7.35 8.46 -16.12
N ASP A 11 6.34 7.63 -16.38
CA ASP A 11 5.03 8.11 -16.83
C ASP A 11 4.33 8.92 -15.73
N ALA A 12 4.40 8.45 -14.47
CA ALA A 12 3.89 9.21 -13.34
C ALA A 12 4.59 10.57 -13.18
N PHE A 13 5.91 10.64 -13.42
CA PHE A 13 6.65 11.90 -13.43
C PHE A 13 6.20 12.83 -14.57
N LEU A 14 6.06 12.31 -15.79
CA LEU A 14 5.62 13.06 -16.95
C LEU A 14 4.15 13.50 -16.86
N ALA A 15 3.30 12.72 -16.19
CA ALA A 15 1.92 13.11 -15.90
C ALA A 15 1.81 14.30 -14.93
N GLY A 16 2.89 14.63 -14.24
CA GLY A 16 2.98 15.76 -13.30
C GLY A 16 3.56 15.41 -11.94
N GLY A 17 3.71 14.12 -11.62
CA GLY A 17 4.36 13.64 -10.40
C GLY A 17 3.66 14.09 -9.12
N VAL A 18 4.45 14.24 -8.05
CA VAL A 18 3.96 14.68 -6.74
C VAL A 18 3.21 16.01 -6.78
N PRO A 19 3.69 17.05 -7.49
CA PRO A 19 2.95 18.32 -7.57
C PRO A 19 1.54 18.16 -8.17
N GLU A 20 1.34 17.27 -9.13
CA GLU A 20 0.00 17.01 -9.69
C GLU A 20 -0.93 16.37 -8.66
N VAL A 21 -0.43 15.39 -7.90
CA VAL A 21 -1.18 14.82 -6.78
C VAL A 21 -1.53 15.89 -5.74
N MET A 22 -0.60 16.80 -5.45
CA MET A 22 -0.83 17.89 -4.50
C MET A 22 -1.88 18.89 -5.03
N LEU A 23 -1.96 19.16 -6.32
CA LEU A 23 -3.06 19.95 -6.88
C LEU A 23 -4.42 19.30 -6.60
N HIS A 24 -4.54 17.99 -6.75
CA HIS A 24 -5.78 17.28 -6.42
C HIS A 24 -6.10 17.30 -4.91
N LEU A 25 -5.09 17.17 -4.05
CA LEU A 25 -5.26 17.31 -2.60
C LEU A 25 -5.69 18.74 -2.20
N ARG A 26 -5.19 19.74 -2.91
CA ARG A 26 -5.59 21.14 -2.75
C ARG A 26 -7.07 21.35 -3.08
N GLU A 27 -7.54 20.82 -4.20
CA GLU A 27 -8.95 20.85 -4.61
C GLU A 27 -9.88 20.22 -3.57
N LEU A 28 -9.39 19.23 -2.84
CA LEU A 28 -10.09 18.59 -1.72
C LEU A 28 -9.98 19.33 -0.39
N GLY A 29 -9.23 20.43 -0.32
CA GLY A 29 -9.00 21.20 0.92
C GLY A 29 -8.17 20.44 1.95
N LEU A 30 -7.30 19.52 1.54
CA LEU A 30 -6.51 18.67 2.42
C LEU A 30 -5.07 19.16 2.65
N LEU A 31 -4.71 20.34 2.16
CA LEU A 31 -3.38 20.92 2.31
C LEU A 31 -3.38 22.20 3.16
N HIS A 32 -2.33 22.38 3.94
CA HIS A 32 -1.97 23.64 4.57
C HIS A 32 -1.12 24.44 3.57
N GLU A 33 -1.76 25.34 2.84
CA GLU A 33 -1.11 26.07 1.74
C GLU A 33 -0.20 27.21 2.19
N ASP A 34 -0.35 27.66 3.42
CA ASP A 34 0.39 28.74 4.06
C ASP A 34 1.76 28.33 4.60
N VAL A 35 2.08 27.04 4.59
CA VAL A 35 3.36 26.54 5.07
C VAL A 35 4.51 26.95 4.14
N MET A 36 5.61 27.42 4.74
CA MET A 36 6.81 27.81 4.01
C MET A 36 7.56 26.58 3.50
N THR A 37 8.03 26.65 2.27
CA THR A 37 8.81 25.59 1.63
C THR A 37 10.28 25.96 1.46
N VAL A 38 11.11 25.02 1.02
CA VAL A 38 12.56 25.23 0.74
C VAL A 38 12.82 26.21 -0.42
N THR A 39 11.82 26.53 -1.23
CA THR A 39 11.94 27.52 -2.30
C THR A 39 11.91 28.95 -1.80
N GLY A 40 11.57 29.20 -0.54
CA GLY A 40 11.33 30.51 0.02
C GLY A 40 9.92 31.05 -0.25
N SER A 41 9.07 30.26 -0.90
CA SER A 41 7.64 30.56 -1.12
C SER A 41 6.77 29.57 -0.35
N THR A 42 5.50 29.93 -0.16
CA THR A 42 4.52 29.02 0.45
C THR A 42 4.22 27.82 -0.46
N LEU A 43 3.59 26.80 0.11
CA LEU A 43 3.14 25.65 -0.67
C LEU A 43 2.11 26.08 -1.73
N GLY A 44 1.17 26.93 -1.37
CA GLY A 44 0.17 27.48 -2.30
C GLY A 44 0.80 28.17 -3.50
N GLU A 45 1.75 29.11 -3.25
CA GLU A 45 2.48 29.81 -4.31
C GLU A 45 3.25 28.85 -5.23
N ASN A 46 3.86 27.79 -4.68
CA ASN A 46 4.54 26.78 -5.49
C ASN A 46 3.58 25.96 -6.34
N LEU A 47 2.38 25.67 -5.82
CA LEU A 47 1.35 24.95 -6.57
C LEU A 47 0.73 25.81 -7.67
N ASP A 48 0.56 27.12 -7.44
CA ASP A 48 0.14 28.06 -8.48
C ASP A 48 1.16 28.13 -9.61
N TRP A 49 2.44 28.30 -9.25
CA TRP A 49 3.52 28.26 -10.23
C TRP A 49 3.52 26.93 -11.02
N TRP A 50 3.38 25.80 -10.33
CA TRP A 50 3.36 24.48 -10.99
C TRP A 50 2.22 24.36 -11.98
N LYS A 51 1.01 24.73 -11.57
CA LYS A 51 -0.22 24.63 -12.36
C LYS A 51 -0.05 25.30 -13.73
N ASP A 52 0.57 26.49 -13.75
CA ASP A 52 0.70 27.32 -14.95
C ASP A 52 2.07 27.19 -15.63
N SER A 53 2.96 26.34 -15.13
CA SER A 53 4.32 26.22 -15.63
C SER A 53 4.41 25.56 -17.01
N GLU A 54 5.29 26.10 -17.85
CA GLU A 54 5.66 25.46 -19.12
C GLU A 54 6.23 24.06 -18.92
N ARG A 55 6.90 23.80 -17.79
CA ARG A 55 7.43 22.51 -17.43
C ARG A 55 6.33 21.45 -17.30
N ARG A 56 5.26 21.76 -16.59
CA ARG A 56 4.09 20.89 -16.46
C ARG A 56 3.47 20.60 -17.83
N ALA A 57 3.25 21.66 -18.61
CA ALA A 57 2.67 21.54 -19.94
C ALA A 57 3.54 20.66 -20.87
N SER A 58 4.86 20.90 -20.88
CA SER A 58 5.81 20.14 -21.70
C SER A 58 5.88 18.66 -21.30
N CYS A 59 5.95 18.34 -20.00
CA CYS A 59 5.97 16.95 -19.53
C CYS A 59 4.71 16.19 -19.95
N ARG A 60 3.54 16.77 -19.72
CA ARG A 60 2.25 16.16 -20.09
C ARG A 60 2.09 16.00 -21.61
N LYS A 61 2.55 16.98 -22.38
CA LYS A 61 2.57 16.91 -23.83
C LYS A 61 3.49 15.79 -24.33
N GLN A 62 4.69 15.65 -23.74
CA GLN A 62 5.60 14.56 -24.08
C GLN A 62 4.98 13.18 -23.87
N LEU A 63 4.30 12.97 -22.72
CA LEU A 63 3.61 11.71 -22.43
C LEU A 63 2.53 11.39 -23.48
N GLN A 64 1.79 12.41 -23.91
CA GLN A 64 0.73 12.25 -24.93
C GLN A 64 1.32 11.94 -26.33
N GLU A 65 2.36 12.68 -26.74
CA GLU A 65 2.89 12.60 -28.11
C GLU A 65 3.83 11.42 -28.35
N ILE A 66 4.60 11.01 -27.33
CA ILE A 66 5.59 9.92 -27.45
C ILE A 66 5.00 8.58 -27.02
N ASP A 67 4.35 8.55 -25.85
CA ASP A 67 3.86 7.30 -25.26
C ASP A 67 2.38 7.05 -25.56
N ASN A 68 1.71 8.01 -26.20
CA ASN A 68 0.27 7.97 -26.52
C ASN A 68 -0.58 7.70 -25.29
N LEU A 69 -0.20 8.28 -24.15
CA LEU A 69 -0.88 8.14 -22.87
C LEU A 69 -1.56 9.45 -22.46
N ASP A 70 -2.81 9.37 -22.01
CA ASP A 70 -3.46 10.49 -21.36
C ASP A 70 -2.88 10.68 -19.94
N PRO A 71 -2.26 11.84 -19.61
CA PRO A 71 -1.74 12.09 -18.27
C PRO A 71 -2.77 11.90 -17.14
N ASP A 72 -4.05 12.17 -17.42
CA ASP A 72 -5.12 12.02 -16.45
C ASP A 72 -5.57 10.54 -16.28
N GLU A 73 -5.09 9.62 -17.12
CA GLU A 73 -5.19 8.17 -16.89
C GLU A 73 -4.01 7.63 -16.07
N VAL A 74 -2.92 8.39 -15.96
CA VAL A 74 -1.75 8.01 -15.15
C VAL A 74 -1.90 8.53 -13.71
N ILE A 75 -2.30 9.79 -13.55
CA ILE A 75 -2.64 10.40 -12.26
C ILE A 75 -4.10 10.85 -12.30
N PHE A 76 -4.97 10.08 -11.65
CA PHE A 76 -6.40 10.39 -11.62
C PHE A 76 -6.71 11.59 -10.74
N SER A 77 -7.59 12.45 -11.22
CA SER A 77 -8.32 13.36 -10.34
C SER A 77 -9.25 12.56 -9.39
N PRO A 78 -9.65 13.15 -8.24
CA PRO A 78 -10.59 12.51 -7.32
C PRO A 78 -11.89 12.06 -7.98
N ASP A 79 -12.45 12.89 -8.85
CA ASP A 79 -13.70 12.59 -9.56
C ASP A 79 -13.52 11.42 -10.55
N ARG A 80 -12.38 11.40 -11.26
CA ARG A 80 -12.08 10.33 -12.21
C ARG A 80 -11.85 9.00 -11.48
N ALA A 81 -11.13 9.02 -10.35
CA ALA A 81 -10.95 7.86 -9.49
C ALA A 81 -12.29 7.30 -9.00
N LYS A 82 -13.17 8.18 -8.51
CA LYS A 82 -14.52 7.83 -8.07
C LYS A 82 -15.37 7.24 -9.19
N ALA A 83 -15.34 7.85 -10.38
CA ALA A 83 -16.08 7.36 -11.56
C ALA A 83 -15.62 5.97 -12.00
N LYS A 84 -14.34 5.63 -11.77
CA LYS A 84 -13.76 4.29 -12.03
C LYS A 84 -13.98 3.30 -10.88
N GLY A 85 -14.66 3.69 -9.80
CA GLY A 85 -14.85 2.86 -8.61
C GLY A 85 -13.55 2.58 -7.82
N ILE A 86 -12.52 3.40 -8.01
CA ILE A 86 -11.27 3.27 -7.30
C ILE A 86 -11.43 3.93 -5.93
N GLY A 87 -11.39 3.11 -4.89
CA GLY A 87 -11.41 3.55 -3.50
C GLY A 87 -10.01 3.60 -2.88
N SER A 88 -9.97 3.56 -1.56
CA SER A 88 -8.70 3.50 -0.82
C SER A 88 -7.93 2.22 -1.14
N THR A 89 -6.63 2.34 -1.41
CA THR A 89 -5.72 1.21 -1.58
C THR A 89 -5.18 0.68 -0.25
N VAL A 90 -5.27 1.50 0.80
CA VAL A 90 -4.84 1.18 2.16
C VAL A 90 -6.00 1.42 3.10
N THR A 91 -6.26 0.46 3.98
CA THR A 91 -7.30 0.54 5.01
C THR A 91 -6.69 0.31 6.39
N PHE A 92 -7.37 0.84 7.40
CA PHE A 92 -6.91 0.85 8.80
C PHE A 92 -7.93 0.11 9.67
N PRO A 93 -7.90 -1.24 9.69
CA PRO A 93 -8.83 -2.01 10.51
C PRO A 93 -8.51 -1.88 12.00
N VAL A 94 -9.57 -1.90 12.81
CA VAL A 94 -9.51 -1.93 14.27
C VAL A 94 -10.31 -3.14 14.75
N GLY A 95 -9.81 -3.84 15.75
CA GLY A 95 -10.48 -5.02 16.30
C GLY A 95 -9.81 -5.50 17.58
N ASN A 96 -10.28 -6.64 18.09
CA ASN A 96 -9.81 -7.19 19.39
C ASN A 96 -8.33 -7.60 19.39
N ILE A 97 -7.76 -7.96 18.24
CA ILE A 97 -6.32 -8.25 18.09
C ILE A 97 -5.51 -7.05 17.60
N ALA A 98 -6.15 -5.94 17.31
CA ALA A 98 -5.55 -4.70 16.87
C ALA A 98 -6.36 -3.51 17.42
N PRO A 99 -6.48 -3.36 18.75
CA PRO A 99 -7.28 -2.29 19.34
C PRO A 99 -6.74 -0.89 19.03
N GLU A 100 -5.46 -0.76 18.81
CA GLU A 100 -4.80 0.48 18.35
C GLU A 100 -4.72 0.58 16.81
N GLY A 101 -5.26 -0.42 16.11
CA GLY A 101 -5.32 -0.47 14.66
C GLY A 101 -4.27 -1.35 14.01
N ALA A 102 -4.45 -1.52 12.72
CA ALA A 102 -3.52 -2.19 11.82
C ALA A 102 -3.55 -1.51 10.45
N VAL A 103 -2.66 -1.90 9.55
CA VAL A 103 -2.61 -1.40 8.18
C VAL A 103 -2.72 -2.58 7.23
N VAL A 104 -3.62 -2.48 6.25
CA VAL A 104 -3.73 -3.45 5.16
C VAL A 104 -3.81 -2.76 3.82
N LYS A 105 -3.04 -3.27 2.85
CA LYS A 105 -3.18 -2.87 1.44
C LYS A 105 -4.30 -3.70 0.83
N SER A 106 -5.53 -3.23 0.93
CA SER A 106 -6.74 -3.97 0.53
C SER A 106 -6.71 -4.39 -0.95
N THR A 107 -6.15 -3.54 -1.82
CA THR A 107 -6.01 -3.85 -3.26
C THR A 107 -4.98 -4.94 -3.57
N ALA A 108 -4.19 -5.37 -2.60
CA ALA A 108 -3.22 -6.46 -2.76
C ALA A 108 -3.82 -7.85 -2.47
N ILE A 109 -5.03 -7.90 -1.91
CA ILE A 109 -5.76 -9.15 -1.67
C ILE A 109 -6.32 -9.64 -3.01
N ASP A 110 -6.04 -10.90 -3.35
CA ASP A 110 -6.55 -11.51 -4.59
C ASP A 110 -8.09 -11.48 -4.59
N PRO A 111 -8.74 -10.92 -5.62
CA PRO A 111 -10.20 -10.86 -5.68
C PRO A 111 -10.89 -12.21 -5.55
N SER A 112 -10.24 -13.30 -5.95
CA SER A 112 -10.82 -14.65 -5.87
C SER A 112 -10.97 -15.18 -4.44
N VAL A 113 -10.34 -14.54 -3.44
CA VAL A 113 -10.49 -14.88 -2.02
C VAL A 113 -11.35 -13.88 -1.24
N ILE A 114 -11.90 -12.88 -1.94
CA ILE A 114 -12.84 -11.90 -1.37
C ILE A 114 -14.26 -12.42 -1.61
N SER A 115 -15.12 -12.32 -0.60
CA SER A 115 -16.53 -12.73 -0.71
C SER A 115 -17.32 -11.79 -1.64
N PRO A 116 -18.49 -12.25 -2.18
CA PRO A 116 -19.29 -11.45 -3.12
C PRO A 116 -19.77 -10.09 -2.60
N ASP A 117 -19.83 -9.92 -1.29
CA ASP A 117 -20.15 -8.65 -0.61
C ASP A 117 -18.92 -7.74 -0.42
N HIS A 118 -17.83 -8.02 -1.14
CA HIS A 118 -16.56 -7.29 -1.11
C HIS A 118 -15.87 -7.26 0.27
N VAL A 119 -16.13 -8.26 1.13
CA VAL A 119 -15.49 -8.38 2.43
C VAL A 119 -14.52 -9.56 2.42
N PHE A 120 -13.28 -9.33 2.83
CA PHE A 120 -12.34 -10.41 3.09
C PHE A 120 -12.65 -11.07 4.43
N ARG A 121 -12.89 -12.39 4.42
CA ARG A 121 -13.16 -13.20 5.63
C ARG A 121 -12.25 -14.40 5.63
N HIS A 122 -11.55 -14.59 6.75
CA HIS A 122 -10.69 -15.75 6.93
C HIS A 122 -10.75 -16.22 8.38
N THR A 123 -11.07 -17.48 8.56
CA THR A 123 -11.10 -18.14 9.88
C THR A 123 -10.30 -19.41 9.80
N ALA A 124 -9.25 -19.52 10.60
CA ALA A 124 -8.36 -20.68 10.59
C ALA A 124 -7.58 -20.81 11.90
N LYS A 125 -6.83 -21.91 12.01
CA LYS A 125 -5.83 -22.07 13.07
C LYS A 125 -4.64 -21.16 12.80
N VAL A 126 -4.23 -20.43 13.83
CA VAL A 126 -3.09 -19.52 13.78
C VAL A 126 -1.79 -20.29 13.97
N LYS A 127 -0.77 -19.92 13.21
CA LYS A 127 0.61 -20.40 13.34
C LYS A 127 1.52 -19.20 13.66
N VAL A 128 1.97 -19.14 14.90
CA VAL A 128 2.75 -18.01 15.43
C VAL A 128 4.26 -18.26 15.26
N PHE A 129 4.96 -17.23 14.85
CA PHE A 129 6.41 -17.18 14.67
C PHE A 129 6.99 -15.94 15.35
N THR A 130 8.17 -16.09 15.96
CA THR A 130 8.87 -15.00 16.64
C THR A 130 9.91 -14.30 15.76
N SER A 131 9.95 -14.62 14.47
CA SER A 131 10.78 -13.93 13.47
C SER A 131 10.35 -14.28 12.06
N GLU A 132 10.64 -13.39 11.11
CA GLU A 132 10.43 -13.66 9.68
C GLU A 132 11.22 -14.90 9.22
N LYS A 133 12.46 -15.05 9.70
CA LYS A 133 13.32 -16.20 9.39
C LYS A 133 12.67 -17.54 9.79
N ALA A 134 12.06 -17.61 10.97
CA ALA A 134 11.36 -18.81 11.44
C ALA A 134 10.11 -19.11 10.59
N ALA A 135 9.36 -18.07 10.20
CA ALA A 135 8.21 -18.19 9.32
C ALA A 135 8.60 -18.71 7.93
N ILE A 136 9.70 -18.19 7.35
CA ILE A 136 10.23 -18.66 6.06
C ILE A 136 10.71 -20.10 6.14
N ALA A 137 11.37 -20.50 7.23
CA ALA A 137 11.79 -21.88 7.45
C ALA A 137 10.57 -22.82 7.45
N ALA A 138 9.47 -22.41 8.10
CA ALA A 138 8.23 -23.18 8.12
C ALA A 138 7.57 -23.34 6.73
N LEU A 139 7.71 -22.35 5.83
CA LEU A 139 7.24 -22.48 4.45
C LEU A 139 8.00 -23.55 3.65
N LYS A 140 9.27 -23.81 4.00
CA LYS A 140 10.10 -24.83 3.34
C LYS A 140 9.82 -26.23 3.86
N GLU A 141 9.22 -26.38 5.03
CA GLU A 141 8.82 -27.66 5.60
C GLU A 141 7.51 -28.13 4.95
N LYS A 142 7.54 -29.28 4.26
CA LYS A 142 6.37 -29.83 3.56
C LYS A 142 5.17 -29.99 4.50
N GLY A 143 4.07 -29.33 4.17
CA GLY A 143 2.80 -29.47 4.90
C GLY A 143 2.70 -28.67 6.20
N ARG A 144 3.75 -27.92 6.60
CA ARG A 144 3.71 -27.09 7.80
C ARG A 144 2.84 -25.86 7.62
N ILE A 145 2.90 -25.23 6.45
CA ILE A 145 2.00 -24.16 6.03
C ILE A 145 1.21 -24.66 4.82
N GLN A 146 -0.10 -24.44 4.84
CA GLN A 146 -1.03 -24.89 3.82
C GLN A 146 -2.02 -23.79 3.43
N ALA A 147 -2.74 -23.99 2.33
CA ALA A 147 -3.87 -23.14 1.98
C ALA A 147 -4.86 -23.04 3.14
N GLY A 148 -5.31 -21.85 3.46
CA GLY A 148 -6.24 -21.59 4.55
C GLY A 148 -5.59 -21.36 5.92
N ASP A 149 -4.26 -21.38 6.03
CA ASP A 149 -3.59 -21.04 7.29
C ASP A 149 -3.53 -19.51 7.51
N ILE A 150 -3.48 -19.12 8.80
CA ILE A 150 -3.12 -17.76 9.21
C ILE A 150 -1.76 -17.81 9.89
N MET A 151 -0.79 -17.08 9.32
CA MET A 151 0.52 -16.90 9.92
C MET A 151 0.55 -15.60 10.72
N VAL A 152 1.10 -15.66 11.95
CA VAL A 152 1.34 -14.47 12.77
C VAL A 152 2.82 -14.38 13.07
N VAL A 153 3.44 -13.25 12.72
CA VAL A 153 4.85 -12.98 13.05
C VAL A 153 4.88 -11.84 14.06
N ILE A 154 5.39 -12.13 15.24
CA ILE A 154 5.45 -11.20 16.38
C ILE A 154 6.87 -10.79 16.71
N GLY A 155 7.01 -9.66 17.41
CA GLY A 155 8.29 -9.13 17.87
C GLY A 155 9.04 -8.30 16.82
N GLY A 156 8.36 -7.91 15.75
CA GLY A 156 8.90 -7.02 14.72
C GLY A 156 8.50 -5.55 14.86
N GLY A 157 7.74 -5.22 15.91
CA GLY A 157 7.30 -3.86 16.20
C GLY A 157 8.39 -2.92 16.69
N PRO A 158 8.04 -1.70 17.13
CA PRO A 158 8.99 -0.67 17.57
C PRO A 158 9.97 -1.14 18.66
N LEU A 159 9.49 -1.88 19.67
CA LEU A 159 10.32 -2.39 20.77
C LEU A 159 11.13 -3.63 20.38
N GLY A 160 10.66 -4.38 19.40
CA GLY A 160 11.33 -5.58 18.92
C GLY A 160 12.50 -5.30 18.00
N THR A 161 12.24 -5.20 16.71
CA THR A 161 13.27 -4.95 15.69
C THR A 161 13.30 -3.50 15.18
N GLY A 162 12.50 -2.61 15.78
CA GLY A 162 12.38 -1.23 15.31
C GLY A 162 11.56 -1.10 14.01
N MET A 163 10.49 -1.88 13.86
CA MET A 163 9.63 -1.90 12.69
C MET A 163 10.33 -2.48 11.44
N GLU A 164 10.97 -3.62 11.59
CA GLU A 164 11.56 -4.36 10.46
C GLU A 164 10.51 -4.63 9.36
N GLU A 165 10.95 -4.61 8.11
CA GLU A 165 10.08 -4.88 6.97
C GLU A 165 10.06 -6.38 6.65
N THR A 166 8.89 -7.03 6.76
CA THR A 166 8.71 -8.46 6.45
C THR A 166 8.51 -8.69 4.95
N TYR A 167 9.52 -8.37 4.16
CA TYR A 167 9.47 -8.48 2.70
C TYR A 167 9.73 -9.90 2.18
N GLN A 168 10.69 -10.62 2.77
CA GLN A 168 11.10 -11.93 2.27
C GLN A 168 9.99 -12.96 2.42
N LEU A 169 9.25 -12.91 3.52
CA LEU A 169 8.12 -13.79 3.77
C LEU A 169 6.97 -13.55 2.76
N THR A 170 6.60 -12.30 2.51
CA THR A 170 5.56 -11.97 1.54
C THR A 170 5.96 -12.34 0.12
N SER A 171 7.24 -12.14 -0.24
CA SER A 171 7.80 -12.59 -1.51
C SER A 171 7.77 -14.11 -1.66
N ALA A 172 8.10 -14.85 -0.60
CA ALA A 172 8.02 -16.31 -0.61
C ALA A 172 6.57 -16.80 -0.81
N LEU A 173 5.61 -16.24 -0.06
CA LEU A 173 4.19 -16.56 -0.18
C LEU A 173 3.65 -16.28 -1.59
N LYS A 174 4.01 -15.14 -2.18
CA LYS A 174 3.59 -14.76 -3.54
C LYS A 174 3.92 -15.83 -4.58
N ASN A 175 5.03 -16.53 -4.41
CA ASN A 175 5.52 -17.54 -5.35
C ASN A 175 5.01 -18.97 -5.07
N LEU A 176 4.21 -19.14 -4.02
CA LEU A 176 3.59 -20.44 -3.71
C LEU A 176 2.20 -20.55 -4.37
N PRO A 177 1.85 -21.71 -4.96
CA PRO A 177 0.54 -21.90 -5.61
C PRO A 177 -0.67 -21.63 -4.70
N PHE A 178 -0.49 -21.81 -3.39
CA PHE A 178 -1.54 -21.61 -2.38
C PHE A 178 -1.36 -20.29 -1.60
N GLY A 179 -0.35 -19.48 -1.90
CA GLY A 179 0.02 -18.31 -1.09
C GLY A 179 -1.11 -17.28 -0.94
N LYS A 180 -1.96 -17.11 -1.97
CA LYS A 180 -3.12 -16.22 -1.90
C LYS A 180 -4.19 -16.65 -0.87
N HIS A 181 -4.17 -17.91 -0.45
CA HIS A 181 -5.07 -18.46 0.56
C HIS A 181 -4.45 -18.48 1.97
N VAL A 182 -3.30 -17.85 2.15
CA VAL A 182 -2.64 -17.67 3.45
C VAL A 182 -2.75 -16.22 3.87
N SER A 183 -3.25 -15.96 5.07
CA SER A 183 -3.22 -14.61 5.66
C SER A 183 -1.98 -14.44 6.52
N LEU A 184 -1.45 -13.23 6.55
CA LEU A 184 -0.29 -12.87 7.34
C LEU A 184 -0.59 -11.66 8.22
N ILE A 185 -0.29 -11.77 9.51
CA ILE A 185 -0.49 -10.73 10.51
C ILE A 185 0.85 -10.47 11.20
N THR A 186 1.20 -9.21 11.42
CA THR A 186 2.44 -8.85 12.13
C THR A 186 2.36 -7.47 12.78
N ASP A 187 3.06 -7.30 13.89
CA ASP A 187 3.34 -6.01 14.52
C ASP A 187 4.46 -5.24 13.80
N ALA A 188 5.19 -5.88 12.87
CA ALA A 188 6.13 -5.25 11.95
C ALA A 188 5.42 -4.54 10.78
N ARG A 189 6.15 -4.11 9.78
CA ARG A 189 5.61 -3.49 8.56
C ARG A 189 5.79 -4.37 7.33
N PHE A 190 5.00 -4.10 6.29
CA PHE A 190 5.13 -4.72 4.98
C PHE A 190 5.65 -3.74 3.94
N SER A 191 6.36 -4.28 2.95
CA SER A 191 6.71 -3.54 1.74
C SER A 191 5.48 -3.16 0.93
N GLY A 192 5.50 -2.01 0.28
CA GLY A 192 4.46 -1.58 -0.64
C GLY A 192 4.24 -2.53 -1.83
N VAL A 193 5.20 -3.44 -2.11
CA VAL A 193 5.09 -4.48 -3.15
C VAL A 193 4.59 -5.83 -2.61
N SER A 194 4.31 -5.94 -1.32
CA SER A 194 3.71 -7.14 -0.73
C SER A 194 2.34 -7.42 -1.33
N THR A 195 2.04 -8.69 -1.54
CA THR A 195 0.76 -9.17 -2.06
C THR A 195 0.10 -10.13 -1.09
N GLY A 196 -1.23 -10.26 -1.19
CA GLY A 196 -2.02 -11.13 -0.33
C GLY A 196 -2.67 -10.40 0.84
N ALA A 197 -3.34 -11.15 1.69
CA ALA A 197 -4.00 -10.64 2.90
C ALA A 197 -2.97 -10.42 4.02
N CYS A 198 -2.24 -9.31 3.93
CA CYS A 198 -1.18 -8.93 4.85
C CYS A 198 -1.64 -7.77 5.73
N PHE A 199 -1.72 -8.01 7.03
CA PHE A 199 -2.11 -7.05 8.08
C PHE A 199 -0.85 -6.71 8.88
N GLY A 200 -0.29 -5.54 8.65
CA GLY A 200 0.90 -5.05 9.35
C GLY A 200 0.59 -3.95 10.33
N HIS A 201 1.62 -3.49 11.05
CA HIS A 201 1.49 -2.43 12.04
C HIS A 201 0.42 -2.72 13.09
N VAL A 202 0.24 -4.00 13.44
CA VAL A 202 -0.77 -4.40 14.44
C VAL A 202 -0.38 -3.79 15.79
N GLY A 203 -1.26 -2.99 16.34
CA GLY A 203 -1.04 -2.30 17.59
C GLY A 203 -2.08 -2.66 18.65
N PRO A 204 -1.65 -2.76 19.95
CA PRO A 204 -0.26 -2.67 20.40
C PRO A 204 0.61 -3.84 19.92
N GLU A 205 1.94 -3.61 19.80
CA GLU A 205 2.86 -4.68 19.43
C GLU A 205 2.94 -5.77 20.51
N ALA A 206 3.34 -6.99 20.13
CA ALA A 206 3.38 -8.12 21.07
C ALA A 206 4.30 -7.89 22.28
N LEU A 207 5.42 -7.16 22.12
CA LEU A 207 6.33 -6.83 23.22
C LEU A 207 5.78 -5.73 24.15
N ALA A 208 4.79 -4.97 23.72
CA ALA A 208 4.04 -4.02 24.55
C ALA A 208 2.80 -4.65 25.22
N GLY A 209 2.59 -5.95 25.06
CA GLY A 209 1.47 -6.69 25.64
C GLY A 209 0.27 -6.82 24.70
N GLY A 210 0.48 -6.63 23.40
CA GLY A 210 -0.52 -6.84 22.34
C GLY A 210 -0.70 -8.31 21.94
#